data_c6b43cdba803f8f699ce19a64fb6168d
#
_entry.id   c6b43cdba803f8f699ce19a64fb6168d
#
_cell.length_a   1.000
_cell.length_b   1.000
_cell.length_c   1.000
_cell.angle_alpha   90.00
_cell.angle_beta   90.00
_cell.angle_gamma   90.00
#
_symmetry.space_group_name_H-M   'P 1'
#
loop_
_entity.id
_entity.type
_entity.pdbx_description
1 polymer ?
#
loop_
_entity_poly.entity_id
_entity_poly.type
_entity_poly.pdbx_seq_one_letter_code
_entity_poly.pdbx_strand_id
1 'polypeptide(L)'
;MLAATATAAVSSLASNKSLSARDYGVGTQPVRYPDPDIVVIEDEFSSYKQGNAAIMRLYHDPEMIWAEGCAWNGVGRYLVWSDIPNNTQLRWMEEDGHVSTFRNPANNSNGNTFDLQGRQISCEHLTRTLARYEYDGTRTELAKSYGGKSLNAPNDAVVHPATGDIFFTDPGYGGLMDYEGRKAEKTDNWPQPYQKEAIYRFEVKTGKLIKSTDEIYKPNGLCFSPDYKKLYVADTGASHYDDAPRNIKVWDVVEETDLKHGEEYASMMMEMTDEDGNAEEKGGFADGIRCDEDGNIWASAGWVGDGYDGVHVFNPEGTRIGQILLPEICANVCFGGTKRNRLFMCGSSSLYAVYTPTKGAHFC
;
A
#
# COMPACT_ATOMS: atom_id res chain seq x y z
N MET A 1 12.64 58.71 31.30
CA MET A 1 13.17 58.12 30.09
C MET A 1 12.69 56.68 30.03
N LEU A 2 11.61 56.42 29.29
CA LEU A 2 11.12 55.09 29.02
C LEU A 2 11.65 54.66 27.63
N ALA A 3 12.40 53.57 27.60
CA ALA A 3 12.85 52.95 26.37
C ALA A 3 11.76 51.99 25.89
N ALA A 4 11.20 52.27 24.72
CA ALA A 4 10.28 51.37 24.05
C ALA A 4 11.08 50.37 23.22
N THR A 5 11.00 49.10 23.56
CA THR A 5 11.49 47.97 22.75
C THR A 5 10.44 47.62 21.69
N ALA A 6 10.77 47.92 20.44
CA ALA A 6 9.97 47.51 19.30
C ALA A 6 10.31 46.04 18.98
N THR A 7 9.32 45.16 19.19
CA THR A 7 9.38 43.77 18.74
C THR A 7 8.97 43.76 17.26
N ALA A 8 9.92 43.48 16.39
CA ALA A 8 9.61 43.23 14.96
C ALA A 8 9.05 41.83 14.81
N ALA A 9 7.77 41.73 14.49
CA ALA A 9 7.14 40.52 14.04
C ALA A 9 7.61 40.25 12.59
N VAL A 10 8.42 39.22 12.40
CA VAL A 10 8.75 38.69 11.08
C VAL A 10 7.57 37.82 10.67
N SER A 11 6.65 38.36 9.89
CA SER A 11 5.65 37.60 9.18
C SER A 11 6.36 36.86 8.02
N SER A 12 6.61 35.59 8.16
CA SER A 12 6.99 34.70 7.04
C SER A 12 5.77 34.56 6.13
N LEU A 13 5.75 35.31 5.03
CA LEU A 13 4.89 35.01 3.90
C LEU A 13 5.35 33.68 3.28
N ALA A 14 4.82 32.57 3.77
CA ALA A 14 4.87 31.33 3.03
C ALA A 14 4.03 31.54 1.77
N SER A 15 4.69 31.59 0.61
CA SER A 15 3.98 31.55 -0.67
C SER A 15 3.34 30.18 -0.78
N ASN A 16 2.02 30.10 -0.67
CA ASN A 16 1.23 28.92 -0.99
C ASN A 16 1.38 28.62 -2.50
N LYS A 17 2.45 27.91 -2.88
CA LYS A 17 2.47 27.19 -4.13
C LYS A 17 1.73 25.89 -3.86
N SER A 18 0.73 25.55 -4.67
CA SER A 18 0.18 24.21 -4.67
C SER A 18 1.34 23.21 -4.78
N LEU A 19 1.42 22.26 -3.86
CA LEU A 19 2.45 21.23 -3.87
C LEU A 19 2.10 20.24 -4.98
N SER A 20 2.51 20.55 -6.22
CA SER A 20 2.44 19.61 -7.34
C SER A 20 3.73 18.80 -7.39
N ALA A 21 3.61 17.47 -7.46
CA ALA A 21 4.75 16.60 -7.65
C ALA A 21 5.46 16.90 -8.99
N ARG A 22 6.76 16.65 -9.05
CA ARG A 22 7.54 16.95 -10.26
C ARG A 22 7.17 16.03 -11.43
N ASP A 23 7.42 16.53 -12.63
CA ASP A 23 7.41 15.74 -13.85
C ASP A 23 8.70 14.90 -13.95
N TYR A 24 8.55 13.63 -14.38
CA TYR A 24 9.64 12.68 -14.60
C TYR A 24 9.92 12.46 -16.10
N GLY A 25 9.35 13.26 -16.98
CA GLY A 25 9.51 13.16 -18.44
C GLY A 25 10.94 13.48 -18.93
N VAL A 26 11.14 13.27 -20.22
CA VAL A 26 12.43 13.63 -20.89
C VAL A 26 12.60 15.15 -20.92
N GLY A 27 13.76 15.63 -20.48
CA GLY A 27 14.08 17.06 -20.48
C GLY A 27 13.67 17.81 -19.23
N THR A 28 13.18 17.13 -18.20
CA THR A 28 12.87 17.74 -16.91
C THR A 28 14.11 18.21 -16.16
N GLN A 29 13.92 19.17 -15.24
CA GLN A 29 15.02 19.72 -14.47
C GLN A 29 15.59 18.66 -13.50
N PRO A 30 16.91 18.68 -13.24
CA PRO A 30 17.51 17.84 -12.22
C PRO A 30 16.88 18.08 -10.84
N VAL A 31 16.82 17.01 -10.05
CA VAL A 31 16.33 17.08 -8.67
C VAL A 31 17.25 17.97 -7.83
N ARG A 32 16.66 18.84 -7.03
CA ARG A 32 17.37 19.58 -5.98
C ARG A 32 17.28 18.82 -4.68
N TYR A 33 18.38 18.71 -3.98
CA TYR A 33 18.43 18.07 -2.66
C TYR A 33 18.30 19.08 -1.53
N PRO A 34 17.64 18.71 -0.40
CA PRO A 34 16.82 17.51 -0.24
C PRO A 34 15.61 17.53 -1.19
N ASP A 35 15.15 16.34 -1.58
CA ASP A 35 14.04 16.21 -2.54
C ASP A 35 12.79 16.94 -2.02
N PRO A 36 12.24 17.93 -2.75
CA PRO A 36 11.11 18.73 -2.29
C PRO A 36 9.80 17.92 -2.21
N ASP A 37 9.68 16.83 -3.01
CA ASP A 37 8.49 15.98 -3.02
C ASP A 37 8.46 15.01 -1.83
N ILE A 38 9.51 15.00 -0.98
CA ILE A 38 9.50 14.35 0.33
C ILE A 38 9.20 15.43 1.38
N VAL A 39 7.94 15.49 1.81
CA VAL A 39 7.39 16.56 2.64
C VAL A 39 7.47 16.17 4.12
N VAL A 40 8.08 17.04 4.93
CA VAL A 40 8.09 16.91 6.39
C VAL A 40 6.86 17.64 6.92
N ILE A 41 5.96 16.93 7.59
CA ILE A 41 4.78 17.51 8.25
C ILE A 41 5.10 17.76 9.72
N GLU A 42 5.61 16.74 10.41
CA GLU A 42 6.10 16.84 11.78
C GLU A 42 7.63 16.70 11.83
N ASP A 43 8.28 17.43 12.72
CA ASP A 43 9.75 17.49 12.81
C ASP A 43 10.43 16.13 12.90
N GLU A 44 9.79 15.15 13.54
CA GLU A 44 10.28 13.78 13.68
C GLU A 44 10.51 13.09 12.32
N PHE A 45 9.69 13.42 11.29
CA PHE A 45 9.86 12.83 9.96
C PHE A 45 11.20 13.21 9.30
N SER A 46 11.84 14.26 9.76
CA SER A 46 13.16 14.66 9.25
C SER A 46 14.20 13.55 9.39
N SER A 47 14.06 12.66 10.37
CA SER A 47 14.93 11.49 10.56
C SER A 47 14.71 10.39 9.52
N TYR A 48 13.57 10.38 8.84
CA TYR A 48 13.19 9.43 7.79
C TYR A 48 13.43 9.97 6.37
N LYS A 49 13.79 11.25 6.24
CA LYS A 49 14.13 11.89 4.97
C LYS A 49 15.62 11.86 4.71
N GLN A 50 16.06 11.03 3.76
CA GLN A 50 17.48 10.99 3.36
C GLN A 50 17.83 12.23 2.54
N GLY A 51 18.69 13.10 3.06
CA GLY A 51 18.99 14.42 2.50
C GLY A 51 19.59 14.41 1.08
N ASN A 52 20.20 13.32 0.64
CA ASN A 52 20.80 13.15 -0.68
C ASN A 52 20.16 12.01 -1.50
N ALA A 53 18.96 11.56 -1.15
CA ALA A 53 18.18 10.64 -1.93
C ALA A 53 17.05 11.38 -2.66
N ALA A 54 16.82 11.00 -3.91
CA ALA A 54 15.71 11.46 -4.71
C ALA A 54 14.71 10.33 -4.98
N ILE A 55 13.46 10.67 -5.15
CA ILE A 55 12.47 9.77 -5.75
C ILE A 55 12.90 9.51 -7.19
N MET A 56 13.02 8.26 -7.57
CA MET A 56 13.42 7.82 -8.91
C MET A 56 12.28 7.06 -9.55
N ARG A 57 11.90 7.41 -10.75
CA ARG A 57 11.04 6.58 -11.59
C ARG A 57 11.90 5.49 -12.24
N LEU A 58 11.75 4.25 -11.78
CA LEU A 58 12.53 3.10 -12.24
C LEU A 58 12.01 2.52 -13.54
N TYR A 59 10.69 2.60 -13.74
CA TYR A 59 10.02 2.11 -14.92
C TYR A 59 8.78 2.95 -15.22
N HIS A 60 8.47 3.10 -16.47
CA HIS A 60 7.24 3.70 -16.97
C HIS A 60 6.84 3.03 -18.27
N ASP A 61 5.59 2.65 -18.36
CA ASP A 61 4.98 2.12 -19.56
C ASP A 61 3.58 2.75 -19.72
N PRO A 62 3.32 3.54 -20.77
CA PRO A 62 2.02 4.16 -20.98
C PRO A 62 0.89 3.14 -21.21
N GLU A 63 1.22 1.88 -21.50
CA GLU A 63 0.26 0.80 -21.64
C GLU A 63 0.01 0.05 -20.33
N MET A 64 0.83 0.28 -19.31
CA MET A 64 0.55 -0.22 -17.95
C MET A 64 -0.63 0.56 -17.36
N ILE A 65 -1.68 -0.15 -16.94
CA ILE A 65 -2.94 0.48 -16.58
C ILE A 65 -3.02 0.73 -15.08
N TRP A 66 -2.68 -0.28 -14.26
CA TRP A 66 -2.79 -0.19 -12.81
C TRP A 66 -1.73 -1.05 -12.13
N ALA A 67 -0.59 -0.42 -11.80
CA ALA A 67 0.51 -1.08 -11.10
C ALA A 67 0.15 -1.28 -9.63
N GLU A 68 0.21 -2.53 -9.15
CA GLU A 68 -0.24 -2.97 -7.84
C GLU A 68 0.63 -4.09 -7.26
N GLY A 69 0.40 -4.37 -5.98
CA GLY A 69 0.84 -5.56 -5.29
C GLY A 69 2.35 -5.81 -5.34
N CYS A 70 3.15 -4.77 -5.12
CA CYS A 70 4.59 -4.92 -5.18
C CYS A 70 5.13 -5.73 -3.97
N ALA A 71 6.05 -6.67 -4.26
CA ALA A 71 6.70 -7.49 -3.26
C ALA A 71 8.18 -7.72 -3.60
N TRP A 72 9.04 -7.63 -2.57
CA TRP A 72 10.47 -7.83 -2.71
C TRP A 72 10.88 -9.27 -2.42
N ASN A 73 11.59 -9.90 -3.37
CA ASN A 73 12.26 -11.17 -3.13
C ASN A 73 13.72 -10.94 -2.75
N GLY A 74 14.05 -11.12 -1.47
CA GLY A 74 15.39 -10.86 -0.95
C GLY A 74 16.45 -11.87 -1.42
N VAL A 75 16.05 -13.09 -1.78
CA VAL A 75 16.96 -14.13 -2.28
C VAL A 75 17.34 -13.86 -3.73
N GLY A 76 16.32 -13.64 -4.57
CA GLY A 76 16.53 -13.35 -6.00
C GLY A 76 16.88 -11.90 -6.28
N ARG A 77 16.80 -11.00 -5.29
CA ARG A 77 17.08 -9.57 -5.40
C ARG A 77 16.30 -8.91 -6.52
N TYR A 78 14.97 -9.14 -6.52
CA TYR A 78 14.06 -8.56 -7.47
C TYR A 78 12.75 -8.11 -6.81
N LEU A 79 12.10 -7.13 -7.43
CA LEU A 79 10.75 -6.73 -7.13
C LEU A 79 9.80 -7.34 -8.15
N VAL A 80 8.67 -7.90 -7.71
CA VAL A 80 7.53 -8.21 -8.58
C VAL A 80 6.42 -7.22 -8.29
N TRP A 81 5.60 -6.91 -9.31
CA TRP A 81 4.34 -6.20 -9.16
C TRP A 81 3.36 -6.65 -10.22
N SER A 82 2.09 -6.36 -10.02
CA SER A 82 1.00 -6.71 -10.92
C SER A 82 0.58 -5.48 -11.73
N ASP A 83 0.28 -5.68 -13.00
CA ASP A 83 -0.58 -4.82 -13.80
C ASP A 83 -1.90 -5.56 -13.95
N ILE A 84 -2.85 -5.25 -13.05
CA ILE A 84 -4.06 -6.06 -12.85
C ILE A 84 -4.91 -6.14 -14.11
N PRO A 85 -5.29 -4.99 -14.76
CA PRO A 85 -6.14 -5.02 -15.94
C PRO A 85 -5.51 -5.73 -17.14
N ASN A 86 -4.20 -5.58 -17.31
CA ASN A 86 -3.44 -6.27 -18.36
C ASN A 86 -3.14 -7.75 -18.05
N ASN A 87 -3.59 -8.23 -16.89
CA ASN A 87 -3.43 -9.62 -16.46
C ASN A 87 -1.96 -10.09 -16.50
N THR A 88 -1.04 -9.20 -16.07
CA THR A 88 0.40 -9.40 -16.18
C THR A 88 1.10 -9.10 -14.85
N GLN A 89 2.07 -9.92 -14.50
CA GLN A 89 3.07 -9.56 -13.48
C GLN A 89 4.38 -9.17 -14.15
N LEU A 90 4.97 -8.10 -13.64
CA LEU A 90 6.26 -7.57 -14.05
C LEU A 90 7.32 -7.82 -12.97
N ARG A 91 8.59 -7.81 -13.35
CA ARG A 91 9.72 -7.99 -12.44
C ARG A 91 10.81 -6.99 -12.76
N TRP A 92 11.28 -6.26 -11.76
CA TRP A 92 12.46 -5.40 -11.80
C TRP A 92 13.63 -6.08 -11.08
N MET A 93 14.79 -6.14 -11.73
CA MET A 93 16.02 -6.73 -11.17
C MET A 93 16.88 -5.64 -10.52
N GLU A 94 17.33 -5.85 -9.27
CA GLU A 94 18.22 -4.89 -8.58
C GLU A 94 19.61 -4.77 -9.24
N GLU A 95 20.09 -5.84 -9.87
CA GLU A 95 21.45 -5.92 -10.41
C GLU A 95 21.68 -4.95 -11.57
N ASP A 96 20.72 -4.84 -12.48
CA ASP A 96 20.88 -4.08 -13.72
C ASP A 96 19.73 -3.12 -14.02
N GLY A 97 18.68 -3.13 -13.16
CA GLY A 97 17.47 -2.32 -13.35
C GLY A 97 16.55 -2.82 -14.46
N HIS A 98 16.81 -4.01 -15.04
CA HIS A 98 16.01 -4.57 -16.11
C HIS A 98 14.60 -4.91 -15.66
N VAL A 99 13.60 -4.54 -16.46
CA VAL A 99 12.21 -4.94 -16.27
C VAL A 99 11.82 -5.98 -17.31
N SER A 100 11.15 -7.02 -16.86
CA SER A 100 10.66 -8.10 -17.72
C SER A 100 9.27 -8.57 -17.28
N THR A 101 8.50 -9.13 -18.21
CA THR A 101 7.31 -9.89 -17.88
C THR A 101 7.70 -11.08 -17.02
N PHE A 102 7.15 -11.14 -15.80
CA PHE A 102 7.37 -12.23 -14.88
C PHE A 102 6.36 -13.36 -15.11
N ARG A 103 5.09 -12.99 -15.32
CA ARG A 103 4.01 -13.94 -15.60
C ARG A 103 2.92 -13.29 -16.46
N ASN A 104 2.46 -14.02 -17.49
CA ASN A 104 1.32 -13.66 -18.33
C ASN A 104 0.72 -14.96 -18.94
N PRO A 105 -0.56 -15.31 -18.69
CA PRO A 105 -1.49 -14.60 -17.80
C PRO A 105 -1.14 -14.76 -16.32
N ALA A 106 -1.52 -13.76 -15.50
CA ALA A 106 -1.29 -13.73 -14.06
C ALA A 106 -2.58 -13.92 -13.23
N ASN A 107 -3.69 -14.30 -13.86
CA ASN A 107 -5.03 -14.43 -13.26
C ASN A 107 -5.56 -13.12 -12.64
N ASN A 108 -5.23 -11.97 -13.26
CA ASN A 108 -5.49 -10.64 -12.72
C ASN A 108 -5.06 -10.56 -11.25
N SER A 109 -3.81 -10.97 -10.99
CA SER A 109 -3.26 -10.89 -9.64
C SER A 109 -3.22 -9.44 -9.17
N ASN A 110 -3.50 -9.22 -7.89
CA ASN A 110 -3.33 -7.96 -7.20
C ASN A 110 -2.11 -8.05 -6.27
N GLY A 111 -2.31 -8.14 -4.95
CA GLY A 111 -1.26 -8.20 -3.97
C GLY A 111 -0.39 -9.44 -4.06
N ASN A 112 0.88 -9.26 -3.77
CA ASN A 112 1.86 -10.32 -3.71
C ASN A 112 2.67 -10.23 -2.41
N THR A 113 3.15 -11.38 -1.95
CA THR A 113 4.15 -11.50 -0.90
C THR A 113 4.95 -12.79 -1.09
N PHE A 114 5.91 -13.05 -0.22
CA PHE A 114 6.67 -14.30 -0.23
C PHE A 114 6.52 -15.02 1.11
N ASP A 115 6.40 -16.35 1.07
CA ASP A 115 6.39 -17.13 2.30
C ASP A 115 7.80 -17.30 2.89
N LEU A 116 7.89 -17.94 4.06
CA LEU A 116 9.15 -18.14 4.77
C LEU A 116 10.17 -19.00 4.00
N GLN A 117 9.74 -19.70 2.96
CA GLN A 117 10.59 -20.44 2.04
C GLN A 117 10.95 -19.64 0.79
N GLY A 118 10.42 -18.41 0.62
CA GLY A 118 10.65 -17.56 -0.55
C GLY A 118 9.78 -17.91 -1.75
N ARG A 119 8.70 -18.67 -1.57
CA ARG A 119 7.72 -18.95 -2.62
C ARG A 119 6.72 -17.80 -2.69
N GLN A 120 6.36 -17.41 -3.90
CA GLN A 120 5.41 -16.31 -4.10
C GLN A 120 4.00 -16.72 -3.67
N ILE A 121 3.38 -15.87 -2.85
CA ILE A 121 1.95 -15.86 -2.56
C ILE A 121 1.34 -14.76 -3.43
N SER A 122 0.22 -15.05 -4.07
CA SER A 122 -0.47 -14.12 -4.96
C SER A 122 -1.98 -14.11 -4.68
N CYS A 123 -2.54 -12.92 -4.57
CA CYS A 123 -3.98 -12.70 -4.49
C CYS A 123 -4.52 -12.55 -5.91
N GLU A 124 -5.32 -13.49 -6.38
CA GLU A 124 -5.77 -13.53 -7.76
C GLU A 124 -7.26 -13.19 -7.89
N HIS A 125 -7.58 -12.12 -8.58
CA HIS A 125 -8.95 -11.65 -8.77
C HIS A 125 -9.76 -12.56 -9.69
N LEU A 126 -9.21 -12.94 -10.85
CA LEU A 126 -9.93 -13.73 -11.86
C LEU A 126 -10.36 -15.09 -11.33
N THR A 127 -9.50 -15.74 -10.57
CA THR A 127 -9.74 -17.08 -10.00
C THR A 127 -10.34 -17.01 -8.60
N ARG A 128 -10.39 -15.82 -7.96
CA ARG A 128 -10.85 -15.59 -6.58
C ARG A 128 -10.08 -16.42 -5.58
N THR A 129 -8.77 -16.46 -5.73
CA THR A 129 -7.92 -17.43 -5.05
C THR A 129 -6.75 -16.74 -4.38
N LEU A 130 -6.45 -17.15 -3.14
CA LEU A 130 -5.11 -17.03 -2.58
C LEU A 130 -4.28 -18.17 -3.13
N ALA A 131 -3.30 -17.87 -3.96
CA ALA A 131 -2.45 -18.88 -4.63
C ALA A 131 -1.01 -18.82 -4.16
N ARG A 132 -0.30 -19.94 -4.24
CA ARG A 132 1.14 -20.03 -4.04
C ARG A 132 1.80 -20.63 -5.28
N TYR A 133 2.90 -20.03 -5.69
CA TYR A 133 3.72 -20.54 -6.79
C TYR A 133 4.93 -21.28 -6.23
N GLU A 134 5.01 -22.56 -6.54
CA GLU A 134 6.09 -23.43 -6.10
C GLU A 134 7.36 -23.19 -6.92
N TYR A 135 8.50 -23.71 -6.48
CA TYR A 135 9.80 -23.52 -7.16
C TYR A 135 9.85 -24.12 -8.56
N ASP A 136 9.06 -25.15 -8.83
CA ASP A 136 8.93 -25.77 -10.16
C ASP A 136 7.97 -25.03 -11.09
N GLY A 137 7.39 -23.92 -10.63
CA GLY A 137 6.40 -23.14 -11.37
C GLY A 137 4.95 -23.64 -11.20
N THR A 138 4.72 -24.72 -10.46
CA THR A 138 3.37 -25.21 -10.17
C THR A 138 2.61 -24.17 -9.35
N ARG A 139 1.35 -23.92 -9.72
CA ARG A 139 0.42 -23.07 -8.97
C ARG A 139 -0.41 -23.92 -8.02
N THR A 140 -0.33 -23.66 -6.72
CA THR A 140 -1.11 -24.29 -5.66
C THR A 140 -2.21 -23.34 -5.20
N GLU A 141 -3.49 -23.77 -5.28
CA GLU A 141 -4.60 -23.04 -4.67
C GLU A 141 -4.57 -23.27 -3.15
N LEU A 142 -4.37 -22.21 -2.38
CA LEU A 142 -4.40 -22.25 -0.91
C LEU A 142 -5.82 -22.08 -0.39
N ALA A 143 -6.53 -21.06 -0.88
CA ALA A 143 -7.91 -20.79 -0.50
C ALA A 143 -8.68 -20.15 -1.66
N LYS A 144 -9.94 -20.58 -1.88
CA LYS A 144 -10.87 -20.02 -2.88
C LYS A 144 -12.31 -19.93 -2.40
N SER A 145 -12.60 -20.45 -1.22
CA SER A 145 -13.95 -20.43 -0.66
C SER A 145 -13.93 -20.47 0.86
N TYR A 146 -14.95 -19.87 1.46
CA TYR A 146 -15.21 -19.93 2.89
C TYR A 146 -16.70 -20.19 3.15
N GLY A 147 -17.01 -21.12 4.05
CA GLY A 147 -18.41 -21.46 4.38
C GLY A 147 -19.23 -21.94 3.17
N GLY A 148 -18.60 -22.55 2.17
CA GLY A 148 -19.26 -23.05 0.95
C GLY A 148 -19.53 -21.98 -0.12
N LYS A 149 -19.11 -20.72 0.10
CA LYS A 149 -19.21 -19.61 -0.87
C LYS A 149 -17.83 -19.27 -1.42
N SER A 150 -17.75 -18.83 -2.67
CA SER A 150 -16.51 -18.27 -3.23
C SER A 150 -16.01 -17.10 -2.41
N LEU A 151 -14.69 -16.91 -2.36
CA LEU A 151 -14.10 -15.63 -1.96
C LEU A 151 -14.54 -14.53 -2.93
N ASN A 152 -14.55 -13.29 -2.45
CA ASN A 152 -14.97 -12.14 -3.26
C ASN A 152 -13.97 -11.83 -4.38
N ALA A 153 -12.78 -11.44 -4.01
CA ALA A 153 -11.55 -11.34 -4.81
C ALA A 153 -10.40 -10.94 -3.87
N PRO A 154 -9.56 -11.88 -3.42
CA PRO A 154 -8.42 -11.59 -2.54
C PRO A 154 -7.56 -10.44 -3.07
N ASN A 155 -7.19 -9.50 -2.19
CA ASN A 155 -6.55 -8.24 -2.59
C ASN A 155 -5.07 -8.18 -2.18
N ASP A 156 -4.74 -8.14 -0.89
CA ASP A 156 -3.35 -8.12 -0.41
C ASP A 156 -3.12 -9.17 0.67
N ALA A 157 -1.85 -9.52 0.91
CA ALA A 157 -1.48 -10.59 1.84
C ALA A 157 -0.16 -10.33 2.56
N VAL A 158 -0.08 -10.79 3.82
CA VAL A 158 1.14 -10.79 4.62
C VAL A 158 1.32 -12.14 5.34
N VAL A 159 2.57 -12.50 5.61
CA VAL A 159 2.93 -13.77 6.25
C VAL A 159 3.39 -13.54 7.67
N HIS A 160 2.78 -14.23 8.63
CA HIS A 160 3.20 -14.18 10.03
C HIS A 160 4.49 -15.00 10.23
N PRO A 161 5.59 -14.44 10.78
CA PRO A 161 6.90 -15.10 10.76
C PRO A 161 7.02 -16.29 11.70
N ALA A 162 6.28 -16.31 12.81
CA ALA A 162 6.37 -17.40 13.77
C ALA A 162 5.59 -18.64 13.33
N THR A 163 4.41 -18.44 12.72
CA THR A 163 3.51 -19.53 12.31
C THR A 163 3.61 -19.88 10.83
N GLY A 164 4.02 -18.94 10.00
CA GLY A 164 3.96 -19.03 8.54
C GLY A 164 2.55 -18.82 7.99
N ASP A 165 1.56 -18.54 8.83
CA ASP A 165 0.19 -18.30 8.43
C ASP A 165 0.08 -17.06 7.56
N ILE A 166 -0.85 -17.08 6.61
CA ILE A 166 -1.03 -16.02 5.64
C ILE A 166 -2.31 -15.29 5.97
N PHE A 167 -2.18 -14.01 6.34
CA PHE A 167 -3.32 -13.11 6.48
C PHE A 167 -3.54 -12.43 5.14
N PHE A 168 -4.80 -12.32 4.72
CA PHE A 168 -5.15 -11.66 3.47
C PHE A 168 -6.52 -10.99 3.56
N THR A 169 -6.73 -10.00 2.70
CA THR A 169 -7.96 -9.23 2.58
C THR A 169 -8.78 -9.68 1.39
N ASP A 170 -10.12 -9.58 1.51
CA ASP A 170 -11.06 -10.03 0.48
C ASP A 170 -12.19 -9.01 0.23
N PRO A 171 -11.84 -7.78 -0.29
CA PRO A 171 -12.79 -6.68 -0.49
C PRO A 171 -13.67 -6.84 -1.74
N GLY A 172 -13.29 -7.71 -2.65
CA GLY A 172 -14.08 -8.04 -3.83
C GLY A 172 -13.97 -7.12 -5.02
N TYR A 173 -13.00 -6.22 -5.12
CA TYR A 173 -12.85 -5.33 -6.27
C TYR A 173 -12.84 -6.07 -7.61
N GLY A 174 -12.05 -7.13 -7.75
CA GLY A 174 -12.01 -7.98 -8.95
C GLY A 174 -13.30 -8.75 -9.25
N GLY A 175 -14.29 -8.68 -8.36
CA GLY A 175 -15.63 -9.24 -8.55
C GLY A 175 -16.69 -8.22 -8.92
N LEU A 176 -16.39 -6.92 -8.88
CA LEU A 176 -17.34 -5.85 -9.17
C LEU A 176 -17.45 -5.54 -10.67
N MET A 177 -16.38 -5.79 -11.43
CA MET A 177 -16.30 -5.51 -12.87
C MET A 177 -15.36 -6.49 -13.57
N ASP A 178 -15.41 -6.54 -14.91
CA ASP A 178 -14.50 -7.39 -15.70
C ASP A 178 -13.12 -6.75 -15.93
N TYR A 179 -12.93 -5.51 -15.51
CA TYR A 179 -11.70 -4.74 -15.72
C TYR A 179 -10.50 -5.32 -14.95
N GLU A 180 -10.71 -5.74 -13.70
CA GLU A 180 -9.67 -6.30 -12.83
C GLU A 180 -9.86 -7.80 -12.53
N GLY A 181 -10.78 -8.46 -13.21
CA GLY A 181 -11.08 -9.86 -12.93
C GLY A 181 -12.28 -10.37 -13.68
N ARG A 182 -13.24 -10.93 -12.95
CA ARG A 182 -14.50 -11.41 -13.51
C ARG A 182 -15.66 -10.88 -12.67
N LYS A 183 -16.51 -10.08 -13.31
CA LYS A 183 -17.73 -9.58 -12.67
C LYS A 183 -18.60 -10.73 -12.15
N ALA A 184 -18.97 -10.61 -10.87
CA ALA A 184 -19.93 -11.51 -10.25
C ALA A 184 -21.35 -11.19 -10.75
N GLU A 185 -22.24 -12.18 -10.73
CA GLU A 185 -23.65 -11.92 -10.88
C GLU A 185 -24.11 -11.02 -9.72
N LYS A 186 -24.88 -9.97 -10.04
CA LYS A 186 -25.38 -9.04 -9.04
C LYS A 186 -26.32 -9.79 -8.09
N THR A 187 -25.99 -9.73 -6.78
CA THR A 187 -26.77 -10.33 -5.70
C THR A 187 -27.43 -9.26 -4.84
N ASP A 188 -28.31 -9.65 -3.91
CA ASP A 188 -28.92 -8.73 -2.94
C ASP A 188 -27.89 -8.09 -2.00
N ASN A 189 -26.67 -8.67 -1.90
CA ASN A 189 -25.58 -8.16 -1.08
C ASN A 189 -24.63 -7.23 -1.84
N TRP A 190 -24.97 -6.83 -3.07
CA TRP A 190 -24.14 -5.91 -3.83
C TRP A 190 -23.87 -4.60 -3.03
N PRO A 191 -22.62 -4.04 -2.93
CA PRO A 191 -21.45 -4.37 -3.74
C PRO A 191 -20.54 -5.51 -3.23
N GLN A 192 -21.02 -6.38 -2.34
CA GLN A 192 -20.29 -7.57 -1.90
C GLN A 192 -20.58 -8.72 -2.88
N PRO A 193 -19.61 -9.20 -3.68
CA PRO A 193 -19.91 -10.12 -4.77
C PRO A 193 -20.53 -11.45 -4.33
N TYR A 194 -19.99 -12.09 -3.28
CA TYR A 194 -20.43 -13.41 -2.84
C TYR A 194 -20.70 -13.50 -1.34
N GLN A 195 -19.99 -12.74 -0.52
CA GLN A 195 -20.12 -12.75 0.94
C GLN A 195 -19.63 -11.43 1.53
N LYS A 196 -19.86 -11.23 2.82
CA LYS A 196 -19.36 -10.04 3.53
C LYS A 196 -17.85 -9.96 3.41
N GLU A 197 -17.35 -8.80 3.07
CA GLU A 197 -15.95 -8.49 2.96
C GLU A 197 -15.25 -8.72 4.31
N ALA A 198 -14.05 -9.27 4.28
CA ALA A 198 -13.40 -9.74 5.51
C ALA A 198 -11.88 -9.84 5.37
N ILE A 199 -11.24 -9.95 6.52
CA ILE A 199 -9.85 -10.36 6.68
C ILE A 199 -9.87 -11.85 7.02
N TYR A 200 -9.07 -12.62 6.29
CA TYR A 200 -8.92 -14.05 6.48
C TYR A 200 -7.49 -14.41 6.88
N ARG A 201 -7.36 -15.55 7.57
CA ARG A 201 -6.09 -16.23 7.86
C ARG A 201 -6.12 -17.64 7.26
N PHE A 202 -5.15 -17.91 6.41
CA PHE A 202 -4.88 -19.29 5.96
C PHE A 202 -3.85 -19.91 6.90
N GLU A 203 -4.27 -20.91 7.66
CA GLU A 203 -3.40 -21.67 8.57
C GLU A 203 -2.59 -22.68 7.78
N VAL A 204 -1.31 -22.40 7.55
CA VAL A 204 -0.45 -23.21 6.66
C VAL A 204 -0.29 -24.63 7.15
N LYS A 205 -0.23 -24.84 8.47
CA LYS A 205 -0.02 -26.15 9.09
C LYS A 205 -1.18 -27.13 8.85
N THR A 206 -2.41 -26.64 8.80
CA THR A 206 -3.61 -27.48 8.66
C THR A 206 -4.30 -27.34 7.32
N GLY A 207 -3.98 -26.30 6.54
CA GLY A 207 -4.67 -25.92 5.32
C GLY A 207 -6.06 -25.31 5.56
N LYS A 208 -6.36 -24.89 6.79
CA LYS A 208 -7.67 -24.35 7.17
C LYS A 208 -7.74 -22.84 6.88
N LEU A 209 -8.84 -22.42 6.27
CA LEU A 209 -9.19 -21.00 6.14
C LEU A 209 -10.06 -20.55 7.32
N ILE A 210 -9.68 -19.46 7.95
CA ILE A 210 -10.34 -18.87 9.13
C ILE A 210 -10.70 -17.44 8.79
N LYS A 211 -11.93 -17.02 9.05
CA LYS A 211 -12.30 -15.61 9.01
C LYS A 211 -11.81 -14.96 10.30
N SER A 212 -10.83 -14.05 10.20
CA SER A 212 -10.26 -13.37 11.36
C SER A 212 -11.18 -12.26 11.87
N THR A 213 -11.71 -11.44 10.96
CA THR A 213 -12.72 -10.43 11.27
C THR A 213 -13.45 -9.96 10.01
N ASP A 214 -14.67 -9.44 10.17
CA ASP A 214 -15.42 -8.72 9.15
C ASP A 214 -15.97 -7.38 9.69
N GLU A 215 -15.30 -6.83 10.71
CA GLU A 215 -15.58 -5.51 11.32
C GLU A 215 -14.85 -4.38 10.55
N ILE A 216 -14.87 -4.46 9.24
CA ILE A 216 -14.27 -3.51 8.30
C ILE A 216 -15.14 -3.47 7.06
N TYR A 217 -15.22 -2.32 6.39
CA TYR A 217 -16.05 -2.18 5.20
C TYR A 217 -15.41 -2.84 3.99
N LYS A 218 -14.23 -2.35 3.57
CA LYS A 218 -13.55 -2.83 2.37
C LYS A 218 -12.04 -2.96 2.64
N PRO A 219 -11.62 -4.08 3.27
CA PRO A 219 -10.22 -4.26 3.65
C PRO A 219 -9.31 -4.34 2.43
N ASN A 220 -8.26 -3.53 2.42
CA ASN A 220 -7.30 -3.43 1.32
C ASN A 220 -5.90 -3.85 1.79
N GLY A 221 -4.88 -2.98 1.67
CA GLY A 221 -3.54 -3.27 2.13
C GLY A 221 -3.45 -3.57 3.61
N LEU A 222 -2.52 -4.45 4.00
CA LEU A 222 -2.33 -4.83 5.40
C LEU A 222 -0.86 -5.03 5.75
N CYS A 223 -0.50 -4.75 7.01
CA CYS A 223 0.84 -5.05 7.53
C CYS A 223 0.82 -5.25 9.05
N PHE A 224 1.77 -6.02 9.56
CA PHE A 224 1.99 -6.16 11.00
C PHE A 224 2.85 -5.01 11.56
N SER A 225 2.73 -4.76 12.87
CA SER A 225 3.73 -4.01 13.64
C SER A 225 5.07 -4.76 13.66
N PRO A 226 6.20 -4.09 14.01
CA PRO A 226 7.51 -4.74 14.04
C PRO A 226 7.58 -5.94 15.00
N ASP A 227 6.81 -5.91 16.07
CA ASP A 227 6.73 -6.98 17.08
C ASP A 227 5.60 -7.99 16.83
N TYR A 228 4.86 -7.84 15.70
CA TYR A 228 3.73 -8.68 15.29
C TYR A 228 2.54 -8.72 16.25
N LYS A 229 2.44 -7.76 17.18
CA LYS A 229 1.33 -7.69 18.13
C LYS A 229 0.15 -6.87 17.64
N LYS A 230 0.31 -6.18 16.52
CA LYS A 230 -0.76 -5.43 15.86
C LYS A 230 -0.82 -5.78 14.37
N LEU A 231 -2.04 -5.78 13.83
CA LEU A 231 -2.29 -5.84 12.38
C LEU A 231 -3.01 -4.56 11.97
N TYR A 232 -2.39 -3.80 11.06
CA TYR A 232 -2.96 -2.62 10.44
C TYR A 232 -3.58 -2.99 9.11
N VAL A 233 -4.75 -2.41 8.78
CA VAL A 233 -5.47 -2.67 7.53
C VAL A 233 -6.10 -1.39 7.02
N ALA A 234 -5.84 -1.04 5.77
CA ALA A 234 -6.49 0.05 5.07
C ALA A 234 -7.97 -0.27 4.82
N ASP A 235 -8.88 0.66 5.16
CA ASP A 235 -10.30 0.55 4.85
C ASP A 235 -10.66 1.48 3.70
N THR A 236 -10.88 0.91 2.53
CA THR A 236 -11.31 1.64 1.33
C THR A 236 -12.83 1.65 1.16
N GLY A 237 -13.58 1.41 2.23
CA GLY A 237 -15.05 1.28 2.21
C GLY A 237 -15.78 2.45 1.61
N ALA A 238 -15.32 3.70 1.87
CA ALA A 238 -15.94 4.90 1.34
C ALA A 238 -15.91 5.01 -0.21
N SER A 239 -15.24 4.09 -0.90
CA SER A 239 -15.34 3.95 -2.35
C SER A 239 -16.70 3.37 -2.81
N HIS A 240 -17.44 2.67 -1.92
CA HIS A 240 -18.67 1.96 -2.24
C HIS A 240 -19.77 2.06 -1.17
N TYR A 241 -19.47 2.58 0.00
CA TYR A 241 -20.38 2.75 1.14
C TYR A 241 -20.33 4.19 1.62
N ASP A 242 -21.45 4.90 1.56
CA ASP A 242 -21.55 6.34 1.87
C ASP A 242 -21.23 6.65 3.35
N ASP A 243 -21.44 5.69 4.25
CA ASP A 243 -21.21 5.81 5.69
C ASP A 243 -19.84 5.29 6.16
N ALA A 244 -19.02 4.76 5.25
CA ALA A 244 -17.72 4.24 5.60
C ALA A 244 -16.69 5.38 5.80
N PRO A 245 -15.83 5.28 6.82
CA PRO A 245 -14.74 6.23 7.02
C PRO A 245 -13.62 6.01 5.99
N ARG A 246 -12.76 7.02 5.85
CA ARG A 246 -11.50 6.96 5.07
C ARG A 246 -10.37 6.83 6.07
N ASN A 247 -10.00 5.61 6.43
CA ASN A 247 -9.05 5.39 7.51
C ASN A 247 -8.20 4.12 7.33
N ILE A 248 -7.26 3.98 8.22
CA ILE A 248 -6.54 2.73 8.49
C ILE A 248 -7.04 2.24 9.85
N LYS A 249 -7.37 0.97 9.95
CA LYS A 249 -7.77 0.31 11.20
C LYS A 249 -6.62 -0.52 11.76
N VAL A 250 -6.69 -0.81 13.05
CA VAL A 250 -5.72 -1.64 13.74
C VAL A 250 -6.42 -2.65 14.64
N TRP A 251 -5.86 -3.85 14.76
CA TRP A 251 -6.27 -4.90 15.70
C TRP A 251 -5.08 -5.38 16.50
N ASP A 252 -5.33 -5.74 17.77
CA ASP A 252 -4.37 -6.51 18.55
C ASP A 252 -4.31 -7.94 18.01
N VAL A 253 -3.10 -8.47 17.85
CA VAL A 253 -2.83 -9.88 17.53
C VAL A 253 -2.60 -10.63 18.82
N VAL A 254 -3.58 -11.46 19.19
CA VAL A 254 -3.58 -12.24 20.42
C VAL A 254 -3.29 -13.70 20.10
N GLU A 255 -2.52 -14.39 20.96
CA GLU A 255 -2.13 -15.78 20.75
C GLU A 255 -1.54 -16.04 19.34
N GLU A 256 -0.70 -15.08 18.87
CA GLU A 256 0.00 -15.06 17.59
C GLU A 256 -0.92 -14.90 16.34
N THR A 257 -2.23 -15.12 16.46
CA THR A 257 -3.06 -15.22 15.25
C THR A 257 -4.47 -14.67 15.33
N ASP A 258 -5.01 -14.42 16.51
CA ASP A 258 -6.38 -13.94 16.68
C ASP A 258 -6.42 -12.41 16.72
N LEU A 259 -7.34 -11.83 15.94
CA LEU A 259 -7.55 -10.39 15.90
C LEU A 259 -8.60 -9.98 16.94
N LYS A 260 -8.27 -9.00 17.79
CA LYS A 260 -9.14 -8.44 18.84
C LYS A 260 -9.04 -6.91 18.87
N HIS A 261 -10.01 -6.26 19.50
CA HIS A 261 -10.01 -4.83 19.81
C HIS A 261 -9.77 -3.96 18.56
N GLY A 262 -10.54 -4.23 17.48
CA GLY A 262 -10.43 -3.45 16.25
C GLY A 262 -10.85 -1.99 16.46
N GLU A 263 -9.98 -1.03 16.11
CA GLU A 263 -10.23 0.40 16.24
C GLU A 263 -9.66 1.18 15.04
N GLU A 264 -10.01 2.46 14.94
CA GLU A 264 -9.36 3.36 14.00
C GLU A 264 -7.94 3.67 14.48
N TYR A 265 -6.97 3.56 13.58
CA TYR A 265 -5.58 3.94 13.84
C TYR A 265 -5.27 5.34 13.31
N ALA A 266 -5.62 5.63 12.05
CA ALA A 266 -5.31 6.89 11.42
C ALA A 266 -6.36 7.27 10.37
N SER A 267 -6.68 8.56 10.30
CA SER A 267 -7.56 9.13 9.28
C SER A 267 -6.79 9.47 8.02
N MET A 268 -7.38 9.19 6.85
CA MET A 268 -6.87 9.64 5.55
C MET A 268 -7.34 11.05 5.19
N MET A 269 -8.20 11.67 5.99
CA MET A 269 -8.57 13.07 5.82
C MET A 269 -7.39 13.99 6.15
N MET A 270 -7.24 15.08 5.42
CA MET A 270 -6.25 16.12 5.71
C MET A 270 -6.74 17.49 5.20
N GLU A 271 -6.32 18.54 5.90
CA GLU A 271 -6.54 19.90 5.45
C GLU A 271 -5.62 20.23 4.27
N MET A 272 -6.21 20.71 3.19
CA MET A 272 -5.52 21.12 1.98
C MET A 272 -5.96 22.55 1.62
N THR A 273 -5.17 23.23 0.80
CA THR A 273 -5.51 24.56 0.31
C THR A 273 -6.05 24.44 -1.11
N ASP A 274 -7.26 24.98 -1.36
CA ASP A 274 -7.85 25.04 -2.70
C ASP A 274 -7.14 26.06 -3.60
N GLU A 275 -7.56 26.15 -4.87
CA GLU A 275 -6.99 27.10 -5.86
C GLU A 275 -7.19 28.56 -5.46
N ASP A 276 -8.21 28.87 -4.66
CA ASP A 276 -8.53 30.20 -4.17
C ASP A 276 -7.81 30.53 -2.85
N GLY A 277 -7.07 29.58 -2.26
CA GLY A 277 -6.31 29.75 -1.02
C GLY A 277 -7.12 29.46 0.25
N ASN A 278 -8.31 28.85 0.15
CA ASN A 278 -9.10 28.47 1.31
C ASN A 278 -8.70 27.09 1.81
N ALA A 279 -8.78 26.88 3.12
CA ALA A 279 -8.61 25.56 3.71
C ALA A 279 -9.85 24.67 3.42
N GLU A 280 -9.61 23.48 2.91
CA GLU A 280 -10.63 22.48 2.64
C GLU A 280 -10.14 21.12 3.15
N GLU A 281 -10.99 20.37 3.87
CA GLU A 281 -10.68 19.01 4.29
C GLU A 281 -10.95 18.05 3.13
N LYS A 282 -9.91 17.35 2.67
CA LYS A 282 -9.97 16.34 1.61
C LYS A 282 -9.47 14.99 2.13
N GLY A 283 -9.98 13.91 1.56
CA GLY A 283 -9.53 12.57 1.89
C GLY A 283 -9.65 11.62 0.72
N GLY A 284 -8.54 11.01 0.39
CA GLY A 284 -8.47 9.87 -0.52
C GLY A 284 -8.57 8.54 0.24
N PHE A 285 -7.92 7.53 -0.29
CA PHE A 285 -7.87 6.21 0.31
C PHE A 285 -6.42 5.82 0.59
N ALA A 286 -6.18 5.13 1.70
CA ALA A 286 -5.01 4.27 1.82
C ALA A 286 -5.29 2.98 1.05
N ASP A 287 -4.27 2.49 0.34
CA ASP A 287 -4.35 1.26 -0.45
C ASP A 287 -3.34 0.24 0.09
N GLY A 288 -2.26 -0.09 -0.59
CA GLY A 288 -1.21 -0.92 -0.01
C GLY A 288 -0.43 -0.20 1.10
N ILE A 289 -0.18 -0.88 2.22
CA ILE A 289 0.51 -0.29 3.39
C ILE A 289 1.65 -1.18 3.87
N ARG A 290 2.72 -0.58 4.40
CA ARG A 290 3.84 -1.32 5.02
C ARG A 290 4.33 -0.61 6.28
N CYS A 291 4.87 -1.41 7.21
CA CYS A 291 5.45 -0.93 8.46
C CYS A 291 6.98 -0.86 8.35
N ASP A 292 7.60 0.17 8.93
CA ASP A 292 9.05 0.24 9.11
C ASP A 292 9.49 -0.30 10.49
N GLU A 293 10.80 -0.38 10.71
CA GLU A 293 11.38 -0.95 11.94
C GLU A 293 11.07 -0.13 13.20
N ASP A 294 10.69 1.13 13.06
CA ASP A 294 10.30 2.02 14.16
C ASP A 294 8.78 2.01 14.43
N GLY A 295 8.01 1.29 13.61
CA GLY A 295 6.57 1.15 13.76
C GLY A 295 5.76 2.16 12.96
N ASN A 296 6.37 3.00 12.13
CA ASN A 296 5.63 3.91 11.28
C ASN A 296 4.95 3.14 10.14
N ILE A 297 3.73 3.54 9.81
CA ILE A 297 2.97 3.00 8.68
C ILE A 297 3.16 3.89 7.47
N TRP A 298 3.72 3.33 6.41
CA TRP A 298 3.87 3.92 5.09
C TRP A 298 2.71 3.46 4.24
N ALA A 299 1.76 4.37 4.01
CA ALA A 299 0.50 4.10 3.34
C ALA A 299 0.50 4.73 1.95
N SER A 300 0.39 3.91 0.90
CA SER A 300 0.06 4.42 -0.41
C SER A 300 -1.29 5.13 -0.40
N ALA A 301 -1.43 6.18 -1.19
CA ALA A 301 -2.60 7.05 -1.15
C ALA A 301 -2.90 7.65 -2.53
N GLY A 302 -4.17 7.95 -2.77
CA GLY A 302 -4.58 8.59 -3.99
C GLY A 302 -6.05 9.03 -4.02
N TRP A 303 -6.49 9.41 -5.23
CA TRP A 303 -7.84 9.85 -5.56
C TRP A 303 -8.19 11.27 -5.10
N VAL A 304 -7.18 12.11 -4.86
CA VAL A 304 -7.36 13.54 -4.51
C VAL A 304 -6.60 14.43 -5.49
N GLY A 305 -5.41 14.01 -5.92
CA GLY A 305 -4.57 14.76 -6.86
C GLY A 305 -3.37 15.42 -6.19
N ASP A 306 -2.90 16.50 -6.79
CA ASP A 306 -1.70 17.23 -6.40
C ASP A 306 -1.68 17.61 -4.91
N GLY A 307 -0.54 17.36 -4.26
CA GLY A 307 -0.34 17.61 -2.83
C GLY A 307 -0.86 16.53 -1.90
N TYR A 308 -1.54 15.51 -2.44
CA TYR A 308 -2.07 14.38 -1.69
C TYR A 308 -1.55 13.03 -2.21
N ASP A 309 -1.64 12.79 -3.54
CA ASP A 309 -1.36 11.47 -4.11
C ASP A 309 0.11 11.09 -3.95
N GLY A 310 0.35 9.84 -3.53
CA GLY A 310 1.68 9.31 -3.25
C GLY A 310 1.73 8.41 -2.04
N VAL A 311 2.55 8.72 -1.02
CA VAL A 311 2.67 7.95 0.22
C VAL A 311 2.51 8.86 1.42
N HIS A 312 1.66 8.48 2.36
CA HIS A 312 1.51 9.13 3.66
C HIS A 312 2.19 8.30 4.74
N VAL A 313 2.89 8.95 5.64
CA VAL A 313 3.60 8.26 6.73
C VAL A 313 2.98 8.65 8.05
N PHE A 314 2.59 7.64 8.82
CA PHE A 314 1.97 7.80 10.14
C PHE A 314 2.88 7.17 11.20
N ASN A 315 3.08 7.87 12.32
CA ASN A 315 3.81 7.33 13.45
C ASN A 315 2.97 6.29 14.23
N PRO A 316 3.54 5.56 15.21
CA PRO A 316 2.81 4.53 15.95
C PRO A 316 1.52 5.00 16.66
N GLU A 317 1.39 6.30 16.91
CA GLU A 317 0.23 6.94 17.52
C GLU A 317 -0.86 7.31 16.50
N GLY A 318 -0.61 7.08 15.18
CA GLY A 318 -1.53 7.40 14.10
C GLY A 318 -1.48 8.86 13.61
N THR A 319 -0.49 9.63 14.05
CA THR A 319 -0.26 10.99 13.58
C THR A 319 0.44 10.95 12.21
N ARG A 320 -0.07 11.69 11.22
CA ARG A 320 0.60 11.87 9.93
C ARG A 320 1.82 12.76 10.10
N ILE A 321 3.00 12.18 9.89
CA ILE A 321 4.28 12.85 10.12
C ILE A 321 4.98 13.33 8.85
N GLY A 322 4.66 12.72 7.70
CA GLY A 322 5.27 13.08 6.42
C GLY A 322 4.54 12.53 5.22
N GLN A 323 4.98 12.97 4.03
CA GLN A 323 4.46 12.52 2.74
C GLN A 323 5.59 12.36 1.72
N ILE A 324 5.37 11.47 0.75
CA ILE A 324 6.10 11.40 -0.51
C ILE A 324 5.08 11.66 -1.61
N LEU A 325 5.22 12.78 -2.31
CA LEU A 325 4.30 13.17 -3.39
C LEU A 325 4.70 12.48 -4.70
N LEU A 326 3.72 11.95 -5.40
CA LEU A 326 3.87 11.38 -6.74
C LEU A 326 2.91 12.08 -7.71
N PRO A 327 3.25 12.11 -9.03
CA PRO A 327 2.38 12.71 -10.04
C PRO A 327 1.22 11.78 -10.47
N GLU A 328 1.08 10.66 -9.82
CA GLU A 328 0.06 9.62 -10.06
C GLU A 328 -0.38 9.03 -8.74
N ILE A 329 -1.56 8.42 -8.73
CA ILE A 329 -2.05 7.65 -7.57
C ILE A 329 -1.04 6.55 -7.25
N CYS A 330 -0.64 6.46 -5.99
CA CYS A 330 0.14 5.32 -5.49
C CYS A 330 -0.81 4.25 -4.96
N ALA A 331 -0.78 3.07 -5.57
CA ALA A 331 -1.66 1.98 -5.18
C ALA A 331 -1.02 1.01 -4.17
N ASN A 332 0.31 0.81 -4.23
CA ASN A 332 0.97 -0.10 -3.30
C ASN A 332 2.41 0.32 -3.02
N VAL A 333 2.94 -0.10 -1.87
CA VAL A 333 4.31 0.15 -1.44
C VAL A 333 4.97 -1.11 -0.89
N CYS A 334 6.30 -1.20 -1.05
CA CYS A 334 7.09 -2.30 -0.50
C CYS A 334 8.50 -1.83 -0.15
N PHE A 335 8.98 -2.18 1.04
CA PHE A 335 10.40 -2.03 1.36
C PHE A 335 11.21 -3.17 0.77
N GLY A 336 12.33 -2.84 0.13
CA GLY A 336 13.21 -3.83 -0.47
C GLY A 336 14.65 -3.33 -0.65
N GLY A 337 15.36 -3.97 -1.57
CA GLY A 337 16.79 -3.78 -1.75
C GLY A 337 17.61 -4.57 -0.73
N THR A 338 18.91 -4.68 -0.98
CA THR A 338 19.84 -5.47 -0.13
C THR A 338 19.83 -5.07 1.35
N LYS A 339 19.53 -3.80 1.66
CA LYS A 339 19.47 -3.28 3.03
C LYS A 339 18.04 -3.12 3.55
N ARG A 340 17.02 -3.46 2.76
CA ARG A 340 15.59 -3.25 3.04
C ARG A 340 15.22 -1.79 3.35
N ASN A 341 16.00 -0.83 2.87
CA ASN A 341 15.82 0.60 3.07
C ASN A 341 15.52 1.36 1.77
N ARG A 342 15.02 0.65 0.78
CA ARG A 342 14.50 1.23 -0.46
C ARG A 342 13.02 1.02 -0.50
N LEU A 343 12.24 2.11 -0.43
CA LEU A 343 10.80 2.07 -0.60
C LEU A 343 10.50 2.06 -2.09
N PHE A 344 9.83 1.03 -2.56
CA PHE A 344 9.24 0.94 -3.89
C PHE A 344 7.78 1.36 -3.82
N MET A 345 7.29 2.04 -4.85
CA MET A 345 5.96 2.63 -4.91
C MET A 345 5.37 2.36 -6.29
N CYS A 346 4.22 1.68 -6.34
CA CYS A 346 3.46 1.44 -7.55
C CYS A 346 2.58 2.65 -7.83
N GLY A 347 2.99 3.49 -8.80
CA GLY A 347 2.13 4.49 -9.42
C GLY A 347 1.27 3.82 -10.49
N SER A 348 0.25 4.51 -10.98
CA SER A 348 -0.70 3.91 -11.96
C SER A 348 0.01 3.27 -13.15
N SER A 349 0.89 4.05 -13.82
CA SER A 349 1.63 3.63 -15.03
C SER A 349 3.14 3.53 -14.80
N SER A 350 3.61 3.64 -13.56
CA SER A 350 5.04 3.72 -13.24
C SER A 350 5.40 2.94 -11.97
N LEU A 351 6.67 2.54 -11.91
CA LEU A 351 7.31 2.08 -10.68
C LEU A 351 8.30 3.15 -10.20
N TYR A 352 8.11 3.64 -8.98
CA TYR A 352 9.00 4.57 -8.33
C TYR A 352 9.77 3.92 -7.20
N ALA A 353 10.88 4.54 -6.78
CA ALA A 353 11.58 4.15 -5.57
C ALA A 353 12.36 5.31 -4.96
N VAL A 354 12.55 5.26 -3.64
CA VAL A 354 13.40 6.19 -2.89
C VAL A 354 14.15 5.45 -1.79
N TYR A 355 15.38 5.87 -1.49
CA TYR A 355 16.11 5.40 -0.32
C TYR A 355 15.70 6.16 0.93
N THR A 356 15.45 5.42 2.01
CA THR A 356 15.09 5.95 3.33
C THR A 356 16.16 5.64 4.36
N PRO A 357 16.32 6.44 5.44
CA PRO A 357 17.17 6.09 6.58
C PRO A 357 16.68 4.87 7.36
N THR A 358 15.37 4.62 7.38
CA THR A 358 14.73 3.46 8.02
C THR A 358 14.65 2.26 7.07
N LYS A 359 14.26 1.11 7.61
CA LYS A 359 14.07 -0.16 6.88
C LYS A 359 12.66 -0.68 7.10
N GLY A 360 12.19 -1.48 6.13
CA GLY A 360 10.98 -2.24 6.35
C GLY A 360 11.09 -3.19 7.53
N ALA A 361 10.05 -3.27 8.35
CA ALA A 361 9.99 -4.14 9.52
C ALA A 361 10.08 -5.63 9.13
N HIS A 362 9.53 -5.99 7.98
CA HIS A 362 9.36 -7.37 7.54
C HIS A 362 10.18 -7.70 6.31
N PHE A 363 10.29 -8.99 5.99
CA PHE A 363 11.16 -9.49 4.92
C PHE A 363 10.57 -9.34 3.50
N CYS A 364 9.31 -8.99 3.37
CA CYS A 364 8.62 -8.69 2.11
C CYS A 364 7.41 -7.75 2.33
#